data_9cff412429ecc5dc0f5bc8c70e35183c
#
_entry.id   9cff412429ecc5dc0f5bc8c70e35183c
#
_cell.length_a   1.000
_cell.length_b   1.000
_cell.length_c   1.000
_cell.angle_alpha   90.00
_cell.angle_beta   90.00
_cell.angle_gamma   90.00
#
_symmetry.space_group_name_H-M   'P 1'
#
loop_
_entity.id
_entity.type
_entity.pdbx_description
1 polymer ?
#
loop_
_entity_poly.entity_id
_entity_poly.type
_entity_poly.pdbx_seq_one_letter_code
_entity_poly.pdbx_strand_id
1 'polypeptide(L)'
;MPGSEAQIEKRGPLLAATALLSGSLALAEPAAAPRLAVVTPVFTQLVMFSLPPEFKSGKPTYEKESGSFYIREQVPEGETLGKWSRMITLTATRGLASNPSATPQAMLARMTVDFQRNCPDTFSSAAPGAQKIEGYDAYEVIVSCGRVQSDKQSYSNSAIMLSVRGSNDYYTLQWTERGRDSAQPLAIDIAYWTKQLARLSPIRLCPIVPGEAAPYPSCAAR
;
A
#
# COMPACT_ATOMS: atom_id res chain seq x y z
N MET A 1 12.80 -95.04 -29.61
CA MET A 1 11.80 -95.40 -28.59
C MET A 1 11.79 -94.26 -27.60
N PRO A 2 10.69 -93.56 -27.39
CA PRO A 2 10.70 -92.18 -26.92
C PRO A 2 10.63 -92.06 -25.43
N GLY A 3 11.44 -91.13 -24.93
CA GLY A 3 11.43 -90.66 -23.55
C GLY A 3 10.45 -89.51 -23.36
N SER A 4 9.68 -89.65 -22.31
CA SER A 4 8.69 -88.67 -21.87
C SER A 4 9.39 -87.56 -21.02
N GLU A 5 9.36 -86.33 -21.46
CA GLU A 5 9.82 -85.21 -20.68
C GLU A 5 8.64 -84.61 -19.90
N ALA A 6 8.76 -84.58 -18.61
CA ALA A 6 7.82 -83.90 -17.67
C ALA A 6 8.07 -82.40 -17.62
N GLN A 7 7.08 -81.58 -17.98
CA GLN A 7 7.11 -80.15 -17.83
C GLN A 7 6.83 -79.78 -16.40
N ILE A 8 7.77 -79.08 -15.78
CA ILE A 8 7.64 -78.45 -14.43
C ILE A 8 7.08 -77.07 -14.62
N GLU A 9 5.83 -76.89 -14.22
CA GLU A 9 5.14 -75.56 -14.15
C GLU A 9 5.65 -74.74 -12.98
N LYS A 10 6.44 -73.70 -13.28
CA LYS A 10 6.90 -72.72 -12.26
C LYS A 10 5.80 -71.67 -11.99
N ARG A 11 5.13 -71.79 -10.87
CA ARG A 11 4.27 -70.76 -10.31
C ARG A 11 5.14 -69.66 -9.73
N GLY A 12 5.15 -68.45 -10.33
CA GLY A 12 5.79 -67.27 -9.82
C GLY A 12 4.87 -66.59 -8.75
N PRO A 13 5.44 -65.93 -7.73
CA PRO A 13 4.68 -65.25 -6.70
C PRO A 13 4.05 -63.95 -7.24
N LEU A 14 2.74 -63.77 -7.01
CA LEU A 14 2.05 -62.49 -7.19
C LEU A 14 2.60 -61.47 -6.19
N LEU A 15 3.29 -60.44 -6.68
CA LEU A 15 3.60 -59.25 -5.88
C LEU A 15 2.38 -58.32 -5.87
N ALA A 16 1.70 -58.25 -4.76
CA ALA A 16 0.66 -57.25 -4.50
C ALA A 16 1.33 -55.89 -4.31
N ALA A 17 1.16 -54.99 -5.29
CA ALA A 17 1.58 -53.59 -5.19
C ALA A 17 0.56 -52.81 -4.39
N THR A 18 0.90 -52.50 -3.14
CA THR A 18 0.13 -51.59 -2.28
C THR A 18 0.42 -50.14 -2.71
N ALA A 19 -0.51 -49.52 -3.43
CA ALA A 19 -0.43 -48.09 -3.76
C ALA A 19 -0.75 -47.26 -2.53
N LEU A 20 0.27 -46.63 -1.93
CA LEU A 20 0.13 -45.62 -0.88
C LEU A 20 -0.38 -44.31 -1.52
N LEU A 21 -1.66 -43.99 -1.35
CA LEU A 21 -2.23 -42.69 -1.68
C LEU A 21 -1.73 -41.68 -0.64
N SER A 22 -0.67 -40.95 -0.98
CA SER A 22 -0.21 -39.79 -0.22
C SER A 22 -1.17 -38.63 -0.49
N GLY A 23 -2.21 -38.48 0.31
CA GLY A 23 -3.09 -37.34 0.31
C GLY A 23 -2.31 -36.11 0.82
N SER A 24 -1.93 -35.18 -0.06
CA SER A 24 -1.43 -33.87 0.31
C SER A 24 -2.57 -33.07 0.96
N LEU A 25 -2.52 -32.89 2.28
CA LEU A 25 -3.34 -31.92 2.99
C LEU A 25 -2.88 -30.53 2.55
N ALA A 26 -3.60 -29.92 1.63
CA ALA A 26 -3.45 -28.50 1.34
C ALA A 26 -3.91 -27.74 2.58
N LEU A 27 -2.97 -27.16 3.31
CA LEU A 27 -3.28 -26.20 4.39
C LEU A 27 -3.93 -24.99 3.72
N ALA A 28 -5.23 -24.81 3.96
CA ALA A 28 -5.94 -23.61 3.54
C ALA A 28 -5.27 -22.39 4.20
N GLU A 29 -4.75 -21.48 3.38
CA GLU A 29 -4.20 -20.21 3.83
C GLU A 29 -5.31 -19.44 4.56
N PRO A 30 -5.07 -18.91 5.78
CA PRO A 30 -6.12 -18.22 6.52
C PRO A 30 -6.62 -17.04 5.68
N ALA A 31 -7.93 -16.97 5.47
CA ALA A 31 -8.56 -15.87 4.75
C ALA A 31 -8.14 -14.52 5.37
N ALA A 32 -7.59 -13.62 4.56
CA ALA A 32 -7.17 -12.31 5.03
C ALA A 32 -8.36 -11.61 5.69
N ALA A 33 -8.14 -11.04 6.89
CA ALA A 33 -9.18 -10.31 7.60
C ALA A 33 -9.80 -9.22 6.70
N PRO A 34 -11.13 -9.03 6.73
CA PRO A 34 -11.79 -8.04 5.89
C PRO A 34 -11.21 -6.65 6.17
N ARG A 35 -10.74 -5.99 5.11
CA ARG A 35 -10.22 -4.62 5.16
C ARG A 35 -11.36 -3.66 4.93
N LEU A 36 -11.41 -2.58 5.69
CA LEU A 36 -12.36 -1.52 5.47
C LEU A 36 -11.93 -0.69 4.24
N ALA A 37 -12.72 -0.69 3.18
CA ALA A 37 -12.50 0.18 2.04
C ALA A 37 -13.02 1.59 2.34
N VAL A 38 -12.20 2.59 2.08
CA VAL A 38 -12.58 4.00 2.09
C VAL A 38 -12.71 4.45 0.64
N VAL A 39 -13.87 5.03 0.30
CA VAL A 39 -14.10 5.69 -0.99
C VAL A 39 -14.50 7.13 -0.69
N THR A 40 -13.71 8.08 -1.15
CA THR A 40 -13.90 9.51 -0.88
C THR A 40 -13.94 10.27 -2.19
N PRO A 41 -14.99 11.08 -2.47
CA PRO A 41 -14.98 12.01 -3.58
C PRO A 41 -13.98 13.14 -3.26
N VAL A 42 -13.01 13.31 -4.14
CA VAL A 42 -12.01 14.38 -4.03
C VAL A 42 -11.89 15.04 -5.40
N PHE A 43 -12.37 16.27 -5.50
CA PHE A 43 -12.43 17.06 -6.72
C PHE A 43 -13.18 16.33 -7.85
N THR A 44 -12.48 15.84 -8.89
CA THR A 44 -13.11 15.28 -10.08
C THR A 44 -13.18 13.75 -10.09
N GLN A 45 -12.65 13.09 -9.06
CA GLN A 45 -12.60 11.62 -9.01
C GLN A 45 -12.93 11.09 -7.60
N LEU A 46 -13.32 9.83 -7.56
CA LEU A 46 -13.35 9.04 -6.32
C LEU A 46 -11.97 8.47 -6.07
N VAL A 47 -11.45 8.65 -4.87
CA VAL A 47 -10.22 8.00 -4.40
C VAL A 47 -10.61 6.87 -3.48
N MET A 48 -10.19 5.65 -3.82
CA MET A 48 -10.41 4.46 -3.02
C MET A 48 -9.09 3.89 -2.51
N PHE A 49 -9.07 3.48 -1.26
CA PHE A 49 -8.00 2.69 -0.66
C PHE A 49 -8.51 1.87 0.52
N SER A 50 -7.76 0.84 0.92
CA SER A 50 -8.09 0.02 2.08
C SER A 50 -7.48 0.60 3.35
N LEU A 51 -8.19 0.48 4.48
CA LEU A 51 -7.65 0.77 5.80
C LEU A 51 -7.23 -0.52 6.49
N PRO A 52 -5.99 -0.60 6.98
CA PRO A 52 -5.57 -1.67 7.87
C PRO A 52 -6.38 -1.69 9.18
N PRO A 53 -6.50 -2.87 9.85
CA PRO A 53 -7.39 -3.04 11.00
C PRO A 53 -7.16 -2.08 12.16
N GLU A 54 -5.95 -1.58 12.35
CA GLU A 54 -5.63 -0.62 13.40
C GLU A 54 -6.28 0.76 13.23
N PHE A 55 -6.74 1.09 12.01
CA PHE A 55 -7.43 2.35 11.70
C PHE A 55 -8.96 2.28 11.80
N LYS A 56 -9.50 1.25 12.33
CA LYS A 56 -10.89 0.78 12.56
C LYS A 56 -12.06 1.62 12.05
N SER A 57 -11.95 2.95 11.99
CA SER A 57 -13.00 3.87 11.54
C SER A 57 -12.70 4.39 10.13
N GLY A 58 -13.69 4.37 9.26
CA GLY A 58 -13.63 5.04 7.95
C GLY A 58 -13.65 6.58 8.06
N LYS A 59 -13.90 7.13 9.26
CA LYS A 59 -13.89 8.58 9.48
C LYS A 59 -12.45 9.09 9.61
N PRO A 60 -12.08 10.21 8.94
CA PRO A 60 -10.76 10.82 9.11
C PRO A 60 -10.60 11.40 10.51
N THR A 61 -9.35 11.42 10.98
CA THR A 61 -8.97 12.18 12.19
C THR A 61 -8.96 13.67 11.89
N TYR A 62 -8.59 14.03 10.66
CA TYR A 62 -8.62 15.38 10.13
C TYR A 62 -8.97 15.37 8.65
N GLU A 63 -9.78 16.35 8.23
CA GLU A 63 -10.11 16.52 6.81
C GLU A 63 -10.37 18.00 6.53
N LYS A 64 -9.80 18.50 5.43
CA LYS A 64 -9.98 19.88 5.00
C LYS A 64 -9.85 20.01 3.49
N GLU A 65 -10.77 20.76 2.89
CA GLU A 65 -10.61 21.30 1.54
C GLU A 65 -10.45 22.81 1.62
N SER A 66 -9.49 23.37 0.88
CA SER A 66 -9.24 24.81 0.85
C SER A 66 -8.75 25.19 -0.55
N GLY A 67 -9.60 25.82 -1.33
CA GLY A 67 -9.32 26.24 -2.71
C GLY A 67 -8.98 25.04 -3.61
N SER A 68 -7.75 24.97 -4.08
CA SER A 68 -7.26 23.87 -4.93
C SER A 68 -6.60 22.74 -4.17
N PHE A 69 -6.58 22.78 -2.85
CA PHE A 69 -5.90 21.78 -2.02
C PHE A 69 -6.91 21.01 -1.15
N TYR A 70 -6.72 19.70 -1.08
CA TYR A 70 -7.43 18.80 -0.18
C TYR A 70 -6.45 17.98 0.64
N ILE A 71 -6.77 17.76 1.92
CA ILE A 71 -6.03 16.88 2.81
C ILE A 71 -6.99 16.08 3.69
N ARG A 72 -6.70 14.79 3.85
CA ARG A 72 -7.32 13.87 4.78
C ARG A 72 -6.25 13.10 5.51
N GLU A 73 -6.31 13.10 6.84
CA GLU A 73 -5.38 12.38 7.70
C GLU A 73 -6.13 11.42 8.60
N GLN A 74 -5.54 10.26 8.81
CA GLN A 74 -6.06 9.23 9.68
C GLN A 74 -4.95 8.58 10.48
N VAL A 75 -5.13 8.47 11.79
CA VAL A 75 -4.24 7.78 12.73
C VAL A 75 -4.93 6.54 13.30
N PRO A 76 -4.19 5.56 13.86
CA PRO A 76 -4.76 4.41 14.54
C PRO A 76 -5.75 4.81 15.63
N GLU A 77 -6.70 3.90 15.92
CA GLU A 77 -7.68 4.14 16.97
C GLU A 77 -7.02 4.37 18.33
N GLY A 78 -7.50 5.38 19.05
CA GLY A 78 -6.96 5.81 20.34
C GLY A 78 -5.78 6.78 20.23
N GLU A 79 -5.27 7.03 19.01
CA GLU A 79 -4.23 8.02 18.76
C GLU A 79 -4.82 9.39 18.34
N THR A 80 -4.02 10.45 18.38
CA THR A 80 -4.40 11.82 18.00
C THR A 80 -3.38 12.42 17.05
N LEU A 81 -3.73 13.51 16.34
CA LEU A 81 -2.78 14.22 15.47
C LEU A 81 -1.54 14.73 16.20
N GLY A 82 -1.64 15.01 17.49
CA GLY A 82 -0.50 15.41 18.31
C GLY A 82 0.39 14.25 18.77
N LYS A 83 -0.16 13.04 18.86
CA LYS A 83 0.53 11.85 19.35
C LYS A 83 0.06 10.61 18.58
N TRP A 84 0.85 10.20 17.60
CA TRP A 84 0.57 9.06 16.73
C TRP A 84 1.83 8.28 16.40
N SER A 85 1.65 7.00 16.14
CA SER A 85 2.70 6.08 15.72
C SER A 85 2.72 5.90 14.20
N ARG A 86 1.55 5.91 13.57
CA ARG A 86 1.34 5.75 12.12
C ARG A 86 0.29 6.73 11.64
N MET A 87 0.40 7.13 10.38
CA MET A 87 -0.59 8.01 9.76
C MET A 87 -0.77 7.66 8.29
N ILE A 88 -2.02 7.64 7.85
CA ILE A 88 -2.37 7.63 6.44
C ILE A 88 -2.78 9.06 6.08
N THR A 89 -2.14 9.60 5.04
CA THR A 89 -2.46 10.94 4.53
C THR A 89 -2.82 10.84 3.05
N LEU A 90 -4.01 11.35 2.70
CA LEU A 90 -4.40 11.60 1.32
C LEU A 90 -4.39 13.10 1.08
N THR A 91 -3.60 13.56 0.12
CA THR A 91 -3.66 14.94 -0.37
C THR A 91 -4.05 14.97 -1.84
N ALA A 92 -4.67 16.06 -2.28
CA ALA A 92 -4.92 16.29 -3.68
C ALA A 92 -4.74 17.76 -4.07
N THR A 93 -4.38 17.99 -5.34
CA THR A 93 -4.25 19.32 -5.92
C THR A 93 -5.11 19.41 -7.19
N ARG A 94 -6.12 20.27 -7.14
CA ARG A 94 -7.09 20.46 -8.22
C ARG A 94 -6.44 21.05 -9.47
N GLY A 95 -6.80 20.51 -10.62
CA GLY A 95 -6.43 21.05 -11.94
C GLY A 95 -4.96 20.89 -12.34
N LEU A 96 -4.12 20.31 -11.48
CA LEU A 96 -2.68 20.27 -11.73
C LEU A 96 -2.30 19.27 -12.83
N ALA A 97 -3.13 18.25 -13.11
CA ALA A 97 -2.85 17.26 -14.15
C ALA A 97 -2.93 17.85 -15.58
N SER A 98 -3.54 19.03 -15.76
CA SER A 98 -3.52 19.76 -17.03
C SER A 98 -2.15 20.38 -17.36
N ASN A 99 -1.28 20.55 -16.36
CA ASN A 99 0.09 21.04 -16.59
C ASN A 99 0.99 19.86 -17.03
N PRO A 100 1.52 19.90 -18.28
CA PRO A 100 2.36 18.80 -18.80
C PRO A 100 3.69 18.65 -18.05
N SER A 101 4.18 19.72 -17.43
CA SER A 101 5.42 19.67 -16.62
C SER A 101 5.22 19.11 -15.22
N ALA A 102 3.97 19.01 -14.76
CA ALA A 102 3.67 18.37 -13.50
C ALA A 102 3.62 16.85 -13.71
N THR A 103 4.72 16.17 -13.46
CA THR A 103 4.79 14.69 -13.44
C THR A 103 4.64 14.18 -12.02
N PRO A 104 4.17 12.92 -11.79
CA PRO A 104 4.14 12.33 -10.45
C PRO A 104 5.51 12.37 -9.75
N GLN A 105 6.59 12.16 -10.51
CA GLN A 105 7.96 12.29 -10.03
C GLN A 105 8.29 13.72 -9.57
N ALA A 106 7.94 14.73 -10.36
CA ALA A 106 8.20 16.13 -10.01
C ALA A 106 7.40 16.56 -8.75
N MET A 107 6.18 16.04 -8.60
CA MET A 107 5.37 16.27 -7.39
C MET A 107 6.06 15.72 -6.15
N LEU A 108 6.49 14.46 -6.18
CA LEU A 108 7.17 13.85 -5.05
C LEU A 108 8.56 14.44 -4.80
N ALA A 109 9.27 14.90 -5.83
CA ALA A 109 10.54 15.59 -5.66
C ALA A 109 10.39 16.87 -4.81
N ARG A 110 9.30 17.65 -5.01
CA ARG A 110 9.01 18.83 -4.18
C ARG A 110 8.71 18.43 -2.74
N MET A 111 7.87 17.43 -2.52
CA MET A 111 7.55 16.93 -1.17
C MET A 111 8.80 16.38 -0.47
N THR A 112 9.70 15.73 -1.20
CA THR A 112 10.98 15.24 -0.69
C THR A 112 11.87 16.39 -0.19
N VAL A 113 11.93 17.52 -0.92
CA VAL A 113 12.67 18.71 -0.48
C VAL A 113 12.08 19.29 0.81
N ASP A 114 10.77 19.32 0.95
CA ASP A 114 10.12 19.80 2.16
C ASP A 114 10.40 18.88 3.37
N PHE A 115 10.45 17.55 3.14
CA PHE A 115 10.91 16.59 4.16
C PHE A 115 12.36 16.85 4.57
N GLN A 116 13.26 17.00 3.59
CA GLN A 116 14.70 17.25 3.82
C GLN A 116 14.95 18.52 4.63
N ARG A 117 14.18 19.57 4.41
CA ARG A 117 14.31 20.83 5.17
C ARG A 117 14.05 20.66 6.67
N ASN A 118 13.23 19.68 7.05
CA ASN A 118 12.90 19.42 8.46
C ASN A 118 13.99 18.62 9.19
N CYS A 119 14.93 18.00 8.46
CA CYS A 119 15.96 17.14 9.05
C CYS A 119 17.21 17.03 8.15
N PRO A 120 17.86 18.14 7.75
CA PRO A 120 18.91 18.13 6.73
C PRO A 120 20.07 17.17 7.05
N ASP A 121 20.43 17.03 8.33
CA ASP A 121 21.55 16.21 8.79
C ASP A 121 21.22 14.71 8.92
N THR A 122 19.94 14.37 9.00
CA THR A 122 19.47 13.00 9.25
C THR A 122 18.49 12.51 8.18
N PHE A 123 18.45 13.20 7.04
CA PHE A 123 17.59 12.86 5.91
C PHE A 123 18.16 11.70 5.11
N SER A 124 17.28 10.81 4.67
CA SER A 124 17.56 9.81 3.63
C SER A 124 16.35 9.62 2.72
N SER A 125 16.56 9.20 1.49
CA SER A 125 15.47 8.91 0.55
C SER A 125 15.85 7.77 -0.39
N ALA A 126 14.83 7.05 -0.88
CA ALA A 126 14.92 6.06 -1.94
C ALA A 126 13.69 6.16 -2.84
N ALA A 127 13.84 5.85 -4.11
CA ALA A 127 12.74 5.91 -5.06
C ALA A 127 12.50 4.52 -5.68
N PRO A 128 11.44 3.79 -5.27
CA PRO A 128 11.00 2.59 -5.99
C PRO A 128 10.70 2.87 -7.45
N GLY A 129 10.15 4.05 -7.76
CA GLY A 129 10.09 4.56 -9.12
C GLY A 129 8.71 4.69 -9.71
N ALA A 130 8.66 4.69 -11.05
CA ALA A 130 7.43 4.86 -11.82
C ALA A 130 6.61 3.57 -11.87
N GLN A 131 5.28 3.72 -11.80
CA GLN A 131 4.32 2.63 -11.97
C GLN A 131 3.01 3.14 -12.55
N LYS A 132 2.02 2.25 -12.66
CA LYS A 132 0.65 2.59 -13.05
C LYS A 132 -0.33 2.18 -11.95
N ILE A 133 -1.29 3.05 -11.67
CA ILE A 133 -2.45 2.75 -10.83
C ILE A 133 -3.69 2.80 -11.74
N GLU A 134 -4.25 1.64 -12.08
CA GLU A 134 -5.40 1.49 -13.00
C GLU A 134 -5.25 2.30 -14.31
N GLY A 135 -4.04 2.32 -14.87
CA GLY A 135 -3.72 3.05 -16.11
C GLY A 135 -3.21 4.47 -15.92
N TYR A 136 -3.42 5.09 -14.76
CA TYR A 136 -2.88 6.42 -14.43
C TYR A 136 -1.39 6.36 -14.13
N ASP A 137 -0.63 7.37 -14.60
CA ASP A 137 0.78 7.51 -14.26
C ASP A 137 0.95 7.77 -12.76
N ALA A 138 1.86 7.03 -12.15
CA ALA A 138 2.16 7.14 -10.75
C ALA A 138 3.68 7.04 -10.49
N TYR A 139 4.09 7.54 -9.32
CA TYR A 139 5.48 7.47 -8.87
C TYR A 139 5.53 7.23 -7.37
N GLU A 140 6.53 6.48 -6.91
CA GLU A 140 6.76 6.21 -5.50
C GLU A 140 8.09 6.79 -5.03
N VAL A 141 8.10 7.33 -3.82
CA VAL A 141 9.32 7.71 -3.09
C VAL A 141 9.17 7.34 -1.62
N ILE A 142 10.29 6.96 -1.03
CA ILE A 142 10.43 6.77 0.41
C ILE A 142 11.34 7.88 0.92
N VAL A 143 10.92 8.53 2.01
CA VAL A 143 11.70 9.57 2.69
C VAL A 143 11.80 9.24 4.17
N SER A 144 12.89 9.60 4.78
CA SER A 144 13.11 9.36 6.20
C SER A 144 13.91 10.49 6.82
N CYS A 145 13.43 10.96 7.97
CA CYS A 145 14.12 11.84 8.90
C CYS A 145 14.51 11.05 10.14
N GLY A 146 15.78 10.88 10.40
CA GLY A 146 16.23 10.29 11.66
C GLY A 146 15.81 11.10 12.87
N ARG A 147 15.82 12.42 12.75
CA ARG A 147 15.41 13.34 13.84
C ARG A 147 14.63 14.52 13.30
N VAL A 148 13.37 14.60 13.70
CA VAL A 148 12.53 15.77 13.59
C VAL A 148 12.35 16.35 14.98
N GLN A 149 12.60 17.65 15.14
CA GLN A 149 12.36 18.34 16.40
C GLN A 149 10.96 18.93 16.43
N SER A 150 10.28 18.75 17.54
CA SER A 150 9.08 19.51 17.90
C SER A 150 9.30 20.18 19.25
N ASP A 151 8.43 21.12 19.59
CA ASP A 151 8.52 21.85 20.89
C ASP A 151 8.51 20.93 22.12
N LYS A 152 8.08 19.68 21.96
CA LYS A 152 7.87 18.77 23.10
C LYS A 152 8.82 17.57 23.11
N GLN A 153 9.25 17.08 21.96
CA GLN A 153 10.10 15.89 21.85
C GLN A 153 10.71 15.75 20.46
N SER A 154 11.82 15.01 20.36
CA SER A 154 12.35 14.54 19.10
C SER A 154 11.84 13.13 18.75
N TYR A 155 11.67 12.85 17.46
CA TYR A 155 11.27 11.56 16.95
C TYR A 155 11.80 11.38 15.53
N SER A 156 11.91 10.12 15.08
CA SER A 156 12.09 9.86 13.65
C SER A 156 10.74 9.89 12.92
N ASN A 157 10.77 10.32 11.66
CA ASN A 157 9.57 10.39 10.82
C ASN A 157 9.92 9.89 9.42
N SER A 158 9.30 8.79 9.00
CA SER A 158 9.57 8.17 7.71
C SER A 158 8.27 7.89 6.98
N ALA A 159 8.25 8.05 5.66
CA ALA A 159 7.07 7.85 4.86
C ALA A 159 7.37 7.19 3.52
N ILE A 160 6.46 6.33 3.05
CA ILE A 160 6.33 6.02 1.64
C ILE A 160 5.19 6.84 1.06
N MET A 161 5.43 7.47 -0.08
CA MET A 161 4.49 8.33 -0.78
C MET A 161 4.26 7.80 -2.19
N LEU A 162 2.99 7.74 -2.59
CA LEU A 162 2.54 7.40 -3.94
C LEU A 162 1.81 8.61 -4.51
N SER A 163 2.36 9.25 -5.53
CA SER A 163 1.66 10.31 -6.29
C SER A 163 1.07 9.73 -7.56
N VAL A 164 -0.18 10.05 -7.85
CA VAL A 164 -0.93 9.59 -9.03
C VAL A 164 -1.46 10.79 -9.79
N ARG A 165 -1.18 10.84 -11.10
CA ARG A 165 -1.76 11.82 -12.02
C ARG A 165 -3.13 11.33 -12.47
N GLY A 166 -4.20 11.85 -11.85
CA GLY A 166 -5.57 11.59 -12.27
C GLY A 166 -5.93 12.27 -13.59
N SER A 167 -7.23 12.29 -13.92
CA SER A 167 -7.73 12.89 -15.16
C SER A 167 -7.52 14.40 -15.21
N ASN A 168 -7.77 15.11 -14.11
CA ASN A 168 -7.62 16.55 -13.98
C ASN A 168 -6.75 16.98 -12.80
N ASP A 169 -6.66 16.14 -11.77
CA ASP A 169 -6.11 16.46 -10.48
C ASP A 169 -4.94 15.54 -10.14
N TYR A 170 -4.11 15.94 -9.18
CA TYR A 170 -3.09 15.08 -8.59
C TYR A 170 -3.54 14.59 -7.23
N TYR A 171 -3.23 13.32 -6.95
CA TYR A 171 -3.52 12.66 -5.69
C TYR A 171 -2.23 12.07 -5.12
N THR A 172 -1.99 12.25 -3.82
CA THR A 172 -0.86 11.64 -3.16
C THR A 172 -1.34 10.89 -1.92
N LEU A 173 -1.10 9.59 -1.88
CA LEU A 173 -1.37 8.73 -0.74
C LEU A 173 -0.06 8.43 -0.02
N GLN A 174 -0.02 8.57 1.30
CA GLN A 174 1.16 8.37 2.12
C GLN A 174 0.86 7.41 3.26
N TRP A 175 1.82 6.54 3.55
CA TRP A 175 1.93 5.83 4.80
C TRP A 175 3.12 6.38 5.56
N THR A 176 2.91 6.89 6.75
CA THR A 176 3.94 7.52 7.57
C THR A 176 4.06 6.83 8.92
N GLU A 177 5.28 6.69 9.42
CA GLU A 177 5.58 6.12 10.73
C GLU A 177 6.48 7.05 11.53
N ARG A 178 6.20 7.16 12.83
CA ARG A 178 7.08 7.79 13.82
C ARG A 178 7.77 6.71 14.65
N GLY A 179 9.03 6.94 14.97
CA GLY A 179 9.82 6.04 15.79
C GLY A 179 10.76 6.80 16.72
N ARG A 180 11.65 6.05 17.34
CA ARG A 180 12.71 6.63 18.14
C ARG A 180 13.60 7.52 17.26
N ASP A 181 14.00 8.69 17.76
CA ASP A 181 14.92 9.56 17.05
C ASP A 181 16.33 8.95 16.92
N SER A 182 17.00 9.35 15.85
CA SER A 182 18.37 8.94 15.52
C SER A 182 19.18 10.18 15.13
N ALA A 183 20.41 10.26 15.62
CA ALA A 183 21.34 11.33 15.23
C ALA A 183 21.96 11.09 13.83
N GLN A 184 21.67 9.95 13.21
CA GLN A 184 22.15 9.58 11.88
C GLN A 184 20.96 9.35 10.94
N PRO A 185 21.14 9.50 9.61
CA PRO A 185 20.16 9.07 8.63
C PRO A 185 19.76 7.60 8.87
N LEU A 186 18.47 7.31 8.76
CA LEU A 186 17.98 5.94 8.87
C LEU A 186 18.18 5.20 7.56
N ALA A 187 18.58 3.94 7.64
CA ALA A 187 18.60 3.06 6.48
C ALA A 187 17.18 2.80 5.98
N ILE A 188 16.99 2.85 4.67
CA ILE A 188 15.69 2.59 4.04
C ILE A 188 15.66 1.15 3.53
N ASP A 189 14.75 0.35 4.08
CA ASP A 189 14.37 -0.95 3.54
C ASP A 189 13.20 -0.75 2.56
N ILE A 190 13.49 -0.78 1.27
CA ILE A 190 12.48 -0.59 0.20
C ILE A 190 11.40 -1.66 0.29
N ALA A 191 11.75 -2.92 0.55
CA ALA A 191 10.78 -4.02 0.63
C ALA A 191 9.80 -3.82 1.79
N TYR A 192 10.30 -3.39 2.95
CA TYR A 192 9.47 -3.05 4.10
C TYR A 192 8.46 -1.95 3.74
N TRP A 193 8.92 -0.84 3.18
CA TRP A 193 8.06 0.31 2.88
C TRP A 193 7.05 0.03 1.78
N THR A 194 7.46 -0.68 0.72
CA THR A 194 6.52 -1.14 -0.33
C THR A 194 5.42 -2.03 0.26
N LYS A 195 5.78 -2.90 1.22
CA LYS A 195 4.79 -3.72 1.94
C LYS A 195 3.82 -2.86 2.77
N GLN A 196 4.29 -1.76 3.40
CA GLN A 196 3.38 -0.86 4.11
C GLN A 196 2.39 -0.17 3.15
N LEU A 197 2.85 0.32 2.00
CA LEU A 197 1.97 0.91 1.01
C LEU A 197 0.95 -0.13 0.47
N ALA A 198 1.38 -1.37 0.23
CA ALA A 198 0.51 -2.46 -0.22
C ALA A 198 -0.62 -2.79 0.78
N ARG A 199 -0.50 -2.41 2.05
CA ARG A 199 -1.59 -2.55 3.03
C ARG A 199 -2.79 -1.64 2.72
N LEU A 200 -2.56 -0.58 1.94
CA LEU A 200 -3.60 0.33 1.48
C LEU A 200 -4.28 -0.15 0.20
N SER A 201 -3.81 -1.25 -0.40
CA SER A 201 -4.39 -1.82 -1.63
C SER A 201 -5.75 -2.50 -1.39
N PRO A 202 -6.66 -2.46 -2.38
CA PRO A 202 -6.49 -1.82 -3.68
C PRO A 202 -6.55 -0.29 -3.58
N ILE A 203 -5.67 0.40 -4.35
CA ILE A 203 -5.70 1.84 -4.50
C ILE A 203 -6.28 2.15 -5.89
N ARG A 204 -7.33 2.98 -5.95
CA ARG A 204 -8.05 3.26 -7.21
C ARG A 204 -8.38 4.72 -7.34
N LEU A 205 -8.41 5.17 -8.60
CA LEU A 205 -9.05 6.43 -9.00
C LEU A 205 -10.21 6.10 -9.94
N CYS A 206 -11.43 6.41 -9.53
CA CYS A 206 -12.62 6.12 -10.29
C CYS A 206 -13.32 7.42 -10.73
N PRO A 207 -14.02 7.44 -11.87
CA PRO A 207 -14.86 8.57 -12.23
C PRO A 207 -16.03 8.70 -11.24
N ILE A 208 -16.46 9.94 -10.97
CA ILE A 208 -17.68 10.20 -10.22
C ILE A 208 -18.87 9.90 -11.13
N VAL A 209 -19.78 9.03 -10.69
CA VAL A 209 -21.03 8.74 -11.38
C VAL A 209 -22.10 9.69 -10.87
N PRO A 210 -22.72 10.53 -11.71
CA PRO A 210 -23.77 11.46 -11.29
C PRO A 210 -24.94 10.73 -10.61
N GLY A 211 -25.33 11.22 -9.41
CA GLY A 211 -26.44 10.64 -8.64
C GLY A 211 -26.06 9.40 -7.81
N GLU A 212 -24.86 8.89 -7.91
CA GLU A 212 -24.41 7.80 -7.07
C GLU A 212 -24.11 8.28 -5.65
N ALA A 213 -24.73 7.62 -4.67
CA ALA A 213 -24.49 7.90 -3.25
C ALA A 213 -23.41 6.97 -2.67
N ALA A 214 -22.81 7.39 -1.54
CA ALA A 214 -21.95 6.49 -0.75
C ALA A 214 -22.69 5.17 -0.42
N PRO A 215 -22.01 4.03 -0.47
CA PRO A 215 -20.56 3.82 -0.49
C PRO A 215 -19.89 3.80 -1.88
N TYR A 216 -20.51 4.35 -2.92
CA TYR A 216 -19.97 4.45 -4.30
C TYR A 216 -19.64 3.08 -4.91
N PRO A 217 -20.64 2.22 -5.14
CA PRO A 217 -20.44 0.85 -5.62
C PRO A 217 -19.72 0.78 -6.97
N SER A 218 -19.83 1.80 -7.82
CA SER A 218 -19.10 1.88 -9.10
C SER A 218 -17.57 1.85 -8.94
N CYS A 219 -17.06 2.29 -7.78
CA CYS A 219 -15.65 2.26 -7.46
C CYS A 219 -15.29 1.10 -6.51
N ALA A 220 -16.13 0.79 -5.54
CA ALA A 220 -15.85 -0.22 -4.50
C ALA A 220 -15.94 -1.67 -5.02
N ALA A 221 -16.80 -1.95 -6.01
CA ALA A 221 -17.08 -3.31 -6.49
C ALA A 221 -16.21 -3.79 -7.68
N ARG A 222 -15.26 -2.98 -8.15
CA ARG A 222 -14.37 -3.33 -9.27
C ARG A 222 -13.25 -4.28 -8.88
#